data_c004bcc7f347f65fd3cd29a1f357b8b2
#
_entry.id   c004bcc7f347f65fd3cd29a1f357b8b2
#
_cell.length_a   1.000
_cell.length_b   1.000
_cell.length_c   1.000
_cell.angle_alpha   90.00
_cell.angle_beta   90.00
_cell.angle_gamma   90.00
#
_symmetry.space_group_name_H-M   'P 1'
#
loop_
_entity.id
_entity.type
_entity.pdbx_description
1 polymer ?
#
loop_
_entity_poly.entity_id
_entity_poly.type
_entity_poly.pdbx_seq_one_letter_code
_entity_poly.pdbx_strand_id
1 'polypeptide(L)'
;MNLKIIKIPSIKKEMEDSFKTLDKKEAIDVAYLCVKETSSRVEGREKELLSLTKEWNIPTIVIFTNTQERAGDAFVQEAQRVIDEEWGFKGFIRAYVRVNSVAFSFRGMEVPIEGLKELVDETKKCLIDAKKNKQNHFLLIQKANIQARKQAMIDESKTIIYVASGVAATVGLIPIPFSDVLAIAPIQAGMIYKMNDAFGVKMEDSVAASLITGLLGVTAVVQVEENAR
;
A
#
# COMPACT_ATOMS: atom_id res chain seq x y z
N MET A 1 30.77 35.75 -18.38
CA MET A 1 29.46 35.10 -18.13
C MET A 1 29.65 34.11 -16.96
N ASN A 2 29.35 34.57 -15.72
CA ASN A 2 29.58 33.76 -14.51
C ASN A 2 28.42 32.74 -14.37
N LEU A 3 28.66 31.51 -14.73
CA LEU A 3 27.81 30.37 -14.42
C LEU A 3 27.82 30.21 -12.90
N LYS A 4 26.76 30.69 -12.23
CA LYS A 4 26.49 30.38 -10.82
C LYS A 4 26.09 28.92 -10.77
N ILE A 5 27.02 28.02 -10.37
CA ILE A 5 26.71 26.66 -10.02
C ILE A 5 25.82 26.77 -8.78
N ILE A 6 24.52 26.65 -8.97
CA ILE A 6 23.57 26.43 -7.87
C ILE A 6 23.92 25.03 -7.34
N LYS A 7 24.65 24.96 -6.22
CA LYS A 7 24.75 23.75 -5.44
C LYS A 7 23.32 23.40 -5.02
N ILE A 8 22.71 22.45 -5.71
CA ILE A 8 21.49 21.80 -5.22
C ILE A 8 21.85 21.27 -3.84
N PRO A 9 21.13 21.69 -2.77
CA PRO A 9 21.36 21.14 -1.43
C PRO A 9 21.40 19.63 -1.59
N SER A 10 22.38 18.97 -0.97
CA SER A 10 22.55 17.54 -1.24
C SER A 10 21.21 16.88 -0.90
N ILE A 11 20.69 16.09 -1.83
CA ILE A 11 19.44 15.32 -1.67
C ILE A 11 19.47 14.55 -0.34
N LYS A 12 20.67 14.15 0.06
CA LYS A 12 20.96 13.60 1.39
C LYS A 12 20.41 14.46 2.52
N LYS A 13 20.67 15.76 2.54
CA LYS A 13 20.22 16.66 3.59
C LYS A 13 18.70 16.84 3.58
N GLU A 14 18.09 16.97 2.41
CA GLU A 14 16.63 17.07 2.29
C GLU A 14 15.94 15.79 2.75
N MET A 15 16.50 14.62 2.41
CA MET A 15 16.00 13.35 2.89
C MET A 15 16.19 13.22 4.41
N GLU A 16 17.38 13.53 4.94
CA GLU A 16 17.64 13.50 6.39
C GLU A 16 16.69 14.43 7.16
N ASP A 17 16.43 15.62 6.64
CA ASP A 17 15.51 16.57 7.28
C ASP A 17 14.05 16.09 7.18
N SER A 18 13.65 15.48 6.06
CA SER A 18 12.35 14.84 5.92
C SER A 18 12.19 13.65 6.89
N PHE A 19 13.24 12.84 7.07
CA PHE A 19 13.22 11.74 8.02
C PHE A 19 13.16 12.18 9.50
N LYS A 20 13.79 13.30 9.84
CA LYS A 20 13.70 13.86 11.20
C LYS A 20 12.30 14.35 11.56
N THR A 21 11.51 14.73 10.54
CA THR A 21 10.13 15.18 10.73
C THR A 21 9.13 14.02 10.82
N LEU A 22 9.48 12.82 10.33
CA LEU A 22 8.68 11.62 10.53
C LEU A 22 8.70 11.24 12.01
N ASP A 23 7.52 11.11 12.60
CA ASP A 23 7.40 10.67 13.99
C ASP A 23 8.07 9.28 14.13
N LYS A 24 8.80 9.03 15.22
CA LYS A 24 9.47 7.75 15.49
C LYS A 24 8.56 6.52 15.41
N LYS A 25 7.25 6.73 15.34
CA LYS A 25 6.25 5.69 15.14
C LYS A 25 6.03 5.30 13.67
N GLU A 26 6.48 6.14 12.73
CA GLU A 26 6.32 5.93 11.28
C GLU A 26 7.65 5.46 10.68
N ALA A 27 8.05 4.23 11.01
CA ALA A 27 9.22 3.62 10.37
C ALA A 27 8.93 3.38 8.88
N ILE A 28 9.92 3.70 8.03
CA ILE A 28 9.85 3.38 6.60
C ILE A 28 10.12 1.89 6.44
N ASP A 29 9.18 1.20 5.81
CA ASP A 29 9.24 -0.25 5.66
C ASP A 29 9.94 -0.70 4.37
N VAL A 30 9.94 0.14 3.32
CA VAL A 30 10.60 -0.15 2.04
C VAL A 30 10.94 1.14 1.30
N ALA A 31 12.06 1.16 0.60
CA ALA A 31 12.46 2.24 -0.29
C ALA A 31 12.50 1.77 -1.76
N TYR A 32 12.16 2.67 -2.66
CA TYR A 32 12.26 2.46 -4.10
C TYR A 32 13.29 3.42 -4.70
N LEU A 33 14.34 2.86 -5.31
CA LEU A 33 15.22 3.63 -6.17
C LEU A 33 14.75 3.50 -7.61
N CYS A 34 14.22 4.57 -8.18
CA CYS A 34 13.77 4.59 -9.58
C CYS A 34 14.90 5.05 -10.50
N VAL A 35 15.29 4.18 -11.42
CA VAL A 35 16.29 4.43 -12.46
C VAL A 35 15.59 4.38 -13.82
N LYS A 36 15.72 5.45 -14.60
CA LYS A 36 15.13 5.48 -15.93
C LYS A 36 16.01 4.69 -16.91
N GLU A 37 15.46 3.63 -17.50
CA GLU A 37 16.21 2.74 -18.41
C GLU A 37 16.77 3.49 -19.63
N THR A 38 16.01 4.47 -20.13
CA THR A 38 16.45 5.32 -21.25
C THR A 38 17.59 6.27 -20.92
N SER A 39 18.00 6.42 -19.66
CA SER A 39 19.19 7.22 -19.28
C SER A 39 20.48 6.51 -19.62
N SER A 40 20.44 5.17 -19.76
CA SER A 40 21.56 4.29 -20.09
C SER A 40 22.78 4.42 -19.17
N ARG A 41 22.57 4.91 -17.95
CA ARG A 41 23.64 5.05 -16.93
C ARG A 41 23.07 5.13 -15.52
N VAL A 42 23.85 4.71 -14.55
CA VAL A 42 23.68 4.96 -13.12
C VAL A 42 24.84 5.86 -12.66
N GLU A 43 24.55 6.79 -11.78
CA GLU A 43 25.50 7.84 -11.40
C GLU A 43 25.74 7.85 -9.86
N GLY A 44 26.67 8.71 -9.43
CA GLY A 44 27.00 8.86 -8.02
C GLY A 44 25.82 9.26 -7.12
N ARG A 45 24.79 9.87 -7.68
CA ARG A 45 23.56 10.25 -6.98
C ARG A 45 22.78 9.02 -6.52
N GLU A 46 22.60 8.03 -7.39
CA GLU A 46 21.94 6.77 -7.05
C GLU A 46 22.72 6.02 -5.98
N LYS A 47 24.05 6.04 -6.05
CA LYS A 47 24.93 5.49 -5.02
C LYS A 47 24.74 6.14 -3.66
N GLU A 48 24.66 7.49 -3.63
CA GLU A 48 24.40 8.22 -2.38
C GLU A 48 23.06 7.85 -1.77
N LEU A 49 21.99 7.76 -2.58
CA LEU A 49 20.67 7.38 -2.13
C LEU A 49 20.64 5.95 -1.58
N LEU A 50 21.30 5.00 -2.24
CA LEU A 50 21.43 3.62 -1.75
C LEU A 50 22.24 3.54 -0.46
N SER A 51 23.27 4.38 -0.33
CA SER A 51 24.07 4.43 0.90
C SER A 51 23.23 4.87 2.10
N LEU A 52 22.33 5.85 1.91
CA LEU A 52 21.39 6.30 2.93
C LEU A 52 20.42 5.20 3.35
N THR A 53 19.78 4.54 2.39
CA THR A 53 18.84 3.46 2.72
C THR A 53 19.54 2.29 3.43
N LYS A 54 20.80 2.02 3.09
CA LYS A 54 21.63 1.02 3.77
C LYS A 54 21.99 1.45 5.19
N GLU A 55 22.38 2.70 5.38
CA GLU A 55 22.69 3.29 6.71
C GLU A 55 21.48 3.20 7.65
N TRP A 56 20.28 3.44 7.12
CA TRP A 56 19.02 3.36 7.88
C TRP A 56 18.41 1.96 7.94
N ASN A 57 19.09 0.97 7.36
CA ASN A 57 18.62 -0.42 7.27
C ASN A 57 17.22 -0.56 6.66
N ILE A 58 16.90 0.25 5.64
CA ILE A 58 15.62 0.22 4.94
C ILE A 58 15.72 -0.73 3.74
N PRO A 59 14.92 -1.82 3.68
CA PRO A 59 14.88 -2.70 2.52
C PRO A 59 14.65 -1.90 1.23
N THR A 60 15.48 -2.09 0.22
CA THR A 60 15.43 -1.29 -1.00
C THR A 60 15.18 -2.16 -2.23
N ILE A 61 14.26 -1.73 -3.08
CA ILE A 61 13.99 -2.30 -4.41
C ILE A 61 14.45 -1.28 -5.45
N VAL A 62 15.25 -1.71 -6.42
CA VAL A 62 15.63 -0.91 -7.58
C VAL A 62 14.62 -1.12 -8.69
N ILE A 63 14.03 -0.04 -9.18
CA ILE A 63 13.00 -0.06 -10.21
C ILE A 63 13.54 0.58 -11.48
N PHE A 64 13.65 -0.19 -12.56
CA PHE A 64 13.93 0.35 -13.88
C PHE A 64 12.63 0.79 -14.53
N THR A 65 12.52 2.08 -14.84
CA THR A 65 11.32 2.68 -15.43
C THR A 65 11.54 2.99 -16.92
N ASN A 66 10.45 3.13 -17.67
CA ASN A 66 10.50 3.36 -19.12
C ASN A 66 11.27 2.24 -19.83
N THR A 67 10.83 1.01 -19.62
CA THR A 67 11.49 -0.19 -20.13
C THR A 67 11.56 -0.18 -21.67
N GLN A 68 12.67 -0.66 -22.21
CA GLN A 68 12.94 -0.71 -23.65
C GLN A 68 12.95 -2.14 -24.19
N GLU A 69 12.22 -3.05 -23.56
CA GLU A 69 12.26 -4.48 -23.88
C GLU A 69 13.70 -5.00 -23.96
N ARG A 70 14.03 -5.76 -25.00
CA ARG A 70 15.37 -6.34 -25.18
C ARG A 70 16.48 -5.30 -25.37
N ALA A 71 16.14 -4.11 -25.88
CA ALA A 71 17.13 -3.04 -26.06
C ALA A 71 17.69 -2.52 -24.73
N GLY A 72 16.92 -2.62 -23.66
CA GLY A 72 17.32 -2.23 -22.31
C GLY A 72 18.09 -3.30 -21.53
N ASP A 73 18.09 -4.55 -21.97
CA ASP A 73 18.65 -5.67 -21.20
C ASP A 73 20.11 -5.48 -20.84
N ALA A 74 20.92 -5.01 -21.79
CA ALA A 74 22.34 -4.75 -21.56
C ALA A 74 22.56 -3.67 -20.49
N PHE A 75 21.77 -2.61 -20.52
CA PHE A 75 21.82 -1.56 -19.50
C PHE A 75 21.40 -2.07 -18.12
N VAL A 76 20.32 -2.84 -18.05
CA VAL A 76 19.82 -3.39 -16.78
C VAL A 76 20.86 -4.31 -16.16
N GLN A 77 21.47 -5.20 -16.94
CA GLN A 77 22.52 -6.11 -16.46
C GLN A 77 23.75 -5.34 -15.96
N GLU A 78 24.19 -4.33 -16.71
CA GLU A 78 25.33 -3.52 -16.32
C GLU A 78 25.03 -2.67 -15.09
N ALA A 79 23.84 -2.07 -14.99
CA ALA A 79 23.42 -1.33 -13.80
C ALA A 79 23.37 -2.22 -12.56
N GLN A 80 22.85 -3.43 -12.66
CA GLN A 80 22.87 -4.40 -11.57
C GLN A 80 24.32 -4.75 -11.16
N ARG A 81 25.19 -5.02 -12.12
CA ARG A 81 26.60 -5.32 -11.85
C ARG A 81 27.29 -4.16 -11.11
N VAL A 82 27.09 -2.93 -11.59
CA VAL A 82 27.67 -1.74 -10.97
C VAL A 82 27.15 -1.54 -9.54
N ILE A 83 25.84 -1.67 -9.33
CA ILE A 83 25.22 -1.51 -8.00
C ILE A 83 25.71 -2.60 -7.05
N ASP A 84 25.68 -3.85 -7.46
CA ASP A 84 25.99 -4.99 -6.60
C ASP A 84 27.50 -5.14 -6.35
N GLU A 85 28.32 -5.06 -7.39
CA GLU A 85 29.74 -5.38 -7.31
C GLU A 85 30.61 -4.15 -7.09
N GLU A 86 30.46 -3.10 -7.91
CA GLU A 86 31.31 -1.93 -7.80
C GLU A 86 30.93 -1.04 -6.60
N TRP A 87 29.62 -0.89 -6.33
CA TRP A 87 29.17 -0.08 -5.21
C TRP A 87 28.99 -0.89 -3.91
N GLY A 88 29.01 -2.22 -3.99
CA GLY A 88 28.97 -3.12 -2.82
C GLY A 88 27.61 -3.22 -2.16
N PHE A 89 26.52 -3.16 -2.94
CA PHE A 89 25.16 -3.33 -2.43
C PHE A 89 24.60 -4.74 -2.60
N LYS A 90 25.43 -5.69 -3.09
CA LYS A 90 25.04 -7.10 -3.21
C LYS A 90 24.49 -7.64 -1.88
N GLY A 91 23.31 -8.25 -1.93
CA GLY A 91 22.62 -8.79 -0.74
C GLY A 91 21.89 -7.75 0.10
N PHE A 92 22.07 -6.45 -0.15
CA PHE A 92 21.26 -5.39 0.45
C PHE A 92 20.02 -5.09 -0.40
N ILE A 93 20.18 -4.99 -1.72
CA ILE A 93 19.06 -4.81 -2.64
C ILE A 93 18.18 -6.05 -2.61
N ARG A 94 16.87 -5.86 -2.38
CA ARG A 94 15.89 -6.95 -2.28
C ARG A 94 15.45 -7.48 -3.62
N ALA A 95 15.27 -6.60 -4.58
CA ALA A 95 14.90 -6.96 -5.95
C ALA A 95 15.27 -5.86 -6.95
N TYR A 96 15.41 -6.26 -8.21
CA TYR A 96 15.49 -5.40 -9.37
C TYR A 96 14.27 -5.67 -10.24
N VAL A 97 13.42 -4.65 -10.45
CA VAL A 97 12.14 -4.81 -11.16
C VAL A 97 12.08 -3.81 -12.31
N ARG A 98 11.66 -4.27 -13.49
CA ARG A 98 11.40 -3.39 -14.64
C ARG A 98 9.91 -3.04 -14.69
N VAL A 99 9.58 -1.75 -14.79
CA VAL A 99 8.19 -1.29 -14.69
C VAL A 99 7.87 -0.23 -15.73
N ASN A 100 6.81 -0.46 -16.47
CA ASN A 100 6.07 0.58 -17.16
C ASN A 100 4.72 0.76 -16.50
N SER A 101 4.52 1.88 -15.80
CA SER A 101 3.26 2.18 -15.13
C SER A 101 2.20 2.78 -16.05
N VAL A 102 2.61 3.28 -17.22
CA VAL A 102 1.73 3.89 -18.23
C VAL A 102 2.15 3.36 -19.60
N ALA A 103 1.19 2.94 -20.39
CA ALA A 103 1.47 2.61 -21.80
C ALA A 103 1.95 3.86 -22.55
N PHE A 104 2.97 3.72 -23.36
CA PHE A 104 3.48 4.83 -24.19
C PHE A 104 3.87 4.34 -25.57
N SER A 105 3.84 5.26 -26.54
CA SER A 105 4.25 4.95 -27.91
C SER A 105 5.69 5.41 -28.14
N PHE A 106 6.53 4.51 -28.66
CA PHE A 106 7.90 4.80 -29.04
C PHE A 106 8.14 4.35 -30.48
N ARG A 107 8.47 5.28 -31.37
CA ARG A 107 8.72 5.00 -32.80
C ARG A 107 7.61 4.20 -33.49
N GLY A 108 6.35 4.45 -33.12
CA GLY A 108 5.19 3.78 -33.70
C GLY A 108 4.88 2.40 -33.12
N MET A 109 5.64 1.94 -32.11
CA MET A 109 5.34 0.75 -31.32
C MET A 109 4.74 1.16 -29.98
N GLU A 110 3.69 0.48 -29.57
CA GLU A 110 3.12 0.63 -28.23
C GLU A 110 3.90 -0.23 -27.24
N VAL A 111 4.43 0.42 -26.19
CA VAL A 111 5.04 -0.26 -25.05
C VAL A 111 3.95 -0.42 -23.99
N PRO A 112 3.59 -1.64 -23.62
CA PRO A 112 2.48 -1.90 -22.72
C PRO A 112 2.84 -1.58 -21.26
N ILE A 113 1.81 -1.56 -20.41
CA ILE A 113 1.98 -1.56 -18.95
C ILE A 113 2.51 -2.93 -18.53
N GLU A 114 3.63 -2.95 -17.82
CA GLU A 114 4.28 -4.19 -17.35
C GLU A 114 4.97 -4.03 -16.00
N GLY A 115 5.34 -5.15 -15.36
CA GLY A 115 6.14 -5.19 -14.13
C GLY A 115 5.41 -4.77 -12.85
N LEU A 116 4.22 -4.21 -12.91
CA LEU A 116 3.51 -3.73 -11.73
C LEU A 116 3.13 -4.85 -10.76
N LYS A 117 2.76 -6.03 -11.28
CA LYS A 117 2.45 -7.19 -10.44
C LYS A 117 3.70 -7.65 -9.68
N GLU A 118 4.82 -7.78 -10.39
CA GLU A 118 6.11 -8.17 -9.80
C GLU A 118 6.54 -7.18 -8.72
N LEU A 119 6.44 -5.87 -8.98
CA LEU A 119 6.75 -4.83 -7.99
C LEU A 119 5.91 -5.00 -6.71
N VAL A 120 4.61 -5.26 -6.84
CA VAL A 120 3.72 -5.50 -5.69
C VAL A 120 4.15 -6.75 -4.93
N ASP A 121 4.48 -7.83 -5.63
CA ASP A 121 4.90 -9.10 -5.02
C ASP A 121 6.23 -8.94 -4.28
N GLU A 122 7.22 -8.25 -4.86
CA GLU A 122 8.51 -7.98 -4.21
C GLU A 122 8.36 -7.03 -3.01
N THR A 123 7.52 -6.00 -3.13
CA THR A 123 7.21 -5.12 -2.00
C THR A 123 6.58 -5.90 -0.85
N LYS A 124 5.63 -6.78 -1.14
CA LYS A 124 5.01 -7.65 -0.14
C LYS A 124 6.04 -8.51 0.60
N LYS A 125 7.05 -9.04 -0.11
CA LYS A 125 8.14 -9.81 0.52
C LYS A 125 8.96 -8.95 1.48
N CYS A 126 9.22 -7.69 1.16
CA CYS A 126 9.90 -6.76 2.07
C CYS A 126 9.11 -6.48 3.35
N LEU A 127 7.78 -6.62 3.31
CA LEU A 127 6.88 -6.39 4.44
C LEU A 127 6.62 -7.66 5.28
N ILE A 128 7.27 -8.81 4.97
CA ILE A 128 7.05 -10.06 5.71
C ILE A 128 7.43 -9.93 7.18
N ASP A 129 8.52 -9.22 7.48
CA ASP A 129 8.97 -8.96 8.85
C ASP A 129 8.14 -7.86 9.55
N ALA A 130 7.33 -7.12 8.78
CA ALA A 130 6.36 -6.19 9.31
C ALA A 130 5.13 -6.96 9.79
N LYS A 131 4.47 -6.45 10.85
CA LYS A 131 3.23 -7.05 11.37
C LYS A 131 2.26 -7.29 10.22
N LYS A 132 1.57 -8.43 10.23
CA LYS A 132 0.59 -8.86 9.21
C LYS A 132 -0.36 -7.73 8.76
N ASN A 133 -0.69 -6.83 9.66
CA ASN A 133 -1.51 -5.65 9.39
C ASN A 133 -0.90 -4.69 8.33
N LYS A 134 0.43 -4.55 8.29
CA LYS A 134 1.09 -3.66 7.32
C LYS A 134 1.01 -4.21 5.89
N GLN A 135 1.16 -5.52 5.72
CA GLN A 135 1.00 -6.15 4.40
C GLN A 135 -0.44 -6.00 3.88
N ASN A 136 -1.43 -6.26 4.74
CA ASN A 136 -2.83 -6.10 4.38
C ASN A 136 -3.12 -4.65 4.02
N HIS A 137 -2.67 -3.69 4.84
CA HIS A 137 -2.84 -2.27 4.56
C HIS A 137 -2.22 -1.87 3.22
N PHE A 138 -0.98 -2.29 2.95
CA PHE A 138 -0.33 -2.06 1.65
C PHE A 138 -1.16 -2.61 0.48
N LEU A 139 -1.64 -3.86 0.58
CA LEU A 139 -2.42 -4.49 -0.48
C LEU A 139 -3.76 -3.78 -0.72
N LEU A 140 -4.39 -3.25 0.32
CA LEU A 140 -5.66 -2.52 0.22
C LEU A 140 -5.49 -1.18 -0.50
N ILE A 141 -4.42 -0.44 -0.24
CA ILE A 141 -4.22 0.91 -0.78
C ILE A 141 -3.55 0.94 -2.16
N GLN A 142 -2.73 -0.07 -2.50
CA GLN A 142 -2.03 -0.11 -3.78
C GLN A 142 -3.02 -0.28 -4.95
N LYS A 143 -2.72 0.33 -6.10
CA LYS A 143 -3.55 0.29 -7.32
C LYS A 143 -2.85 -0.43 -8.48
N ALA A 144 -1.63 -0.90 -8.28
CA ALA A 144 -0.80 -1.49 -9.31
C ALA A 144 -1.25 -2.92 -9.68
N ASN A 145 -1.75 -3.69 -8.70
CA ASN A 145 -2.27 -5.04 -8.91
C ASN A 145 -3.70 -5.14 -8.38
N ILE A 146 -4.67 -4.99 -9.28
CA ILE A 146 -6.11 -4.99 -8.96
C ILE A 146 -6.55 -6.32 -8.36
N GLN A 147 -6.01 -7.45 -8.82
CA GLN A 147 -6.38 -8.77 -8.31
C GLN A 147 -5.91 -8.98 -6.88
N ALA A 148 -4.65 -8.62 -6.57
CA ALA A 148 -4.12 -8.68 -5.21
C ALA A 148 -4.90 -7.76 -4.25
N ARG A 149 -5.26 -6.55 -4.71
CA ARG A 149 -6.10 -5.62 -3.97
C ARG A 149 -7.48 -6.19 -3.68
N LYS A 150 -8.16 -6.74 -4.69
CA LYS A 150 -9.48 -7.36 -4.54
C LYS A 150 -9.44 -8.51 -3.54
N GLN A 151 -8.43 -9.37 -3.60
CA GLN A 151 -8.28 -10.47 -2.65
C GLN A 151 -8.07 -9.96 -1.22
N ALA A 152 -7.23 -8.95 -1.04
CA ALA A 152 -7.01 -8.33 0.27
C ALA A 152 -8.30 -7.72 0.85
N MET A 153 -9.12 -7.05 0.02
CA MET A 153 -10.43 -6.53 0.43
C MET A 153 -11.38 -7.64 0.88
N ILE A 154 -11.40 -8.77 0.15
CA ILE A 154 -12.21 -9.94 0.51
C ILE A 154 -11.76 -10.53 1.85
N ASP A 155 -10.46 -10.68 2.07
CA ASP A 155 -9.90 -11.27 3.28
C ASP A 155 -10.12 -10.35 4.49
N GLU A 156 -9.99 -9.05 4.32
CA GLU A 156 -10.33 -8.06 5.35
C GLU A 156 -11.82 -8.12 5.70
N SER A 157 -12.70 -8.19 4.70
CA SER A 157 -14.14 -8.31 4.91
C SER A 157 -14.51 -9.58 5.68
N LYS A 158 -13.88 -10.72 5.40
CA LYS A 158 -14.06 -11.94 6.18
C LYS A 158 -13.66 -11.73 7.64
N THR A 159 -12.53 -11.08 7.89
CA THR A 159 -12.07 -10.78 9.25
C THR A 159 -13.08 -9.90 9.99
N ILE A 160 -13.62 -8.88 9.33
CA ILE A 160 -14.66 -8.00 9.89
C ILE A 160 -15.91 -8.81 10.25
N ILE A 161 -16.36 -9.71 9.35
CA ILE A 161 -17.52 -10.57 9.59
C ILE A 161 -17.28 -11.50 10.79
N TYR A 162 -16.12 -12.17 10.87
CA TYR A 162 -15.80 -13.06 11.98
C TYR A 162 -15.78 -12.32 13.32
N VAL A 163 -15.17 -11.15 13.38
CA VAL A 163 -15.13 -10.32 14.59
C VAL A 163 -16.54 -9.89 15.00
N ALA A 164 -17.33 -9.37 14.06
CA ALA A 164 -18.71 -8.94 14.33
C ALA A 164 -19.59 -10.11 14.79
N SER A 165 -19.47 -11.28 14.16
CA SER A 165 -20.20 -12.49 14.55
C SER A 165 -19.82 -12.98 15.94
N GLY A 166 -18.53 -12.92 16.30
CA GLY A 166 -18.05 -13.27 17.64
C GLY A 166 -18.63 -12.35 18.72
N VAL A 167 -18.65 -11.04 18.45
CA VAL A 167 -19.27 -10.07 19.37
C VAL A 167 -20.78 -10.29 19.48
N ALA A 168 -21.49 -10.50 18.36
CA ALA A 168 -22.92 -10.78 18.35
C ALA A 168 -23.28 -12.05 19.14
N ALA A 169 -22.46 -13.11 19.02
CA ALA A 169 -22.68 -14.36 19.77
C ALA A 169 -22.59 -14.15 21.29
N THR A 170 -21.71 -13.29 21.78
CA THR A 170 -21.62 -12.99 23.22
C THR A 170 -22.83 -12.22 23.74
N VAL A 171 -23.40 -11.36 22.91
CA VAL A 171 -24.60 -10.56 23.25
C VAL A 171 -25.84 -11.45 23.25
N GLY A 172 -25.97 -12.38 22.29
CA GLY A 172 -27.11 -13.31 22.19
C GLY A 172 -27.21 -14.34 23.34
N LEU A 173 -26.20 -14.41 24.22
CA LEU A 173 -26.24 -15.25 25.41
C LEU A 173 -27.01 -14.60 26.59
N ILE A 174 -27.42 -13.32 26.47
CA ILE A 174 -28.16 -12.62 27.52
C ILE A 174 -29.65 -12.95 27.36
N PRO A 175 -30.31 -13.66 28.30
CA PRO A 175 -31.67 -14.11 28.14
C PRO A 175 -32.70 -13.00 28.50
N ILE A 176 -32.63 -11.88 27.78
CA ILE A 176 -33.61 -10.78 27.94
C ILE A 176 -34.45 -10.74 26.65
N PRO A 177 -35.78 -10.90 26.72
CA PRO A 177 -36.64 -10.80 25.55
C PRO A 177 -36.45 -9.47 24.82
N PHE A 178 -36.30 -9.51 23.49
CA PHE A 178 -36.09 -8.35 22.59
C PHE A 178 -34.75 -7.58 22.72
N SER A 179 -33.89 -7.91 23.68
CA SER A 179 -32.55 -7.29 23.82
C SER A 179 -31.65 -7.54 22.61
N ASP A 180 -31.87 -8.65 21.89
CA ASP A 180 -31.06 -9.06 20.75
C ASP A 180 -31.07 -8.02 19.63
N VAL A 181 -32.23 -7.46 19.31
CA VAL A 181 -32.36 -6.47 18.23
C VAL A 181 -31.62 -5.19 18.58
N LEU A 182 -31.78 -4.71 19.83
CA LEU A 182 -31.14 -3.47 20.30
C LEU A 182 -29.62 -3.55 20.34
N ALA A 183 -29.10 -4.73 20.70
CA ALA A 183 -27.66 -4.94 20.83
C ALA A 183 -26.98 -5.39 19.53
N ILE A 184 -27.68 -6.12 18.67
CA ILE A 184 -27.13 -6.64 17.39
C ILE A 184 -27.14 -5.56 16.29
N ALA A 185 -28.13 -4.69 16.23
CA ALA A 185 -28.23 -3.66 15.20
C ALA A 185 -26.99 -2.72 15.12
N PRO A 186 -26.43 -2.19 16.24
CA PRO A 186 -25.20 -1.42 16.20
C PRO A 186 -23.98 -2.23 15.72
N ILE A 187 -23.90 -3.53 16.05
CA ILE A 187 -22.84 -4.41 15.61
C ILE A 187 -22.90 -4.61 14.10
N GLN A 188 -24.10 -4.84 13.56
CA GLN A 188 -24.32 -4.97 12.12
C GLN A 188 -24.03 -3.67 11.39
N ALA A 189 -24.47 -2.51 11.91
CA ALA A 189 -24.16 -1.21 11.35
C ALA A 189 -22.64 -0.96 11.30
N GLY A 190 -21.94 -1.26 12.39
CA GLY A 190 -20.48 -1.16 12.47
C GLY A 190 -19.76 -2.11 11.51
N MET A 191 -20.27 -3.32 11.32
CA MET A 191 -19.75 -4.27 10.34
C MET A 191 -19.90 -3.74 8.91
N ILE A 192 -21.09 -3.26 8.54
CA ILE A 192 -21.35 -2.68 7.22
C ILE A 192 -20.45 -1.47 6.96
N TYR A 193 -20.30 -0.59 7.95
CA TYR A 193 -19.41 0.57 7.85
C TYR A 193 -17.95 0.15 7.55
N LYS A 194 -17.40 -0.78 8.33
CA LYS A 194 -16.03 -1.25 8.15
C LYS A 194 -15.82 -1.98 6.82
N MET A 195 -16.81 -2.75 6.37
CA MET A 195 -16.75 -3.39 5.04
C MET A 195 -16.72 -2.35 3.93
N ASN A 196 -17.57 -1.32 4.03
CA ASN A 196 -17.62 -0.23 3.06
C ASN A 196 -16.26 0.49 2.97
N ASP A 197 -15.64 0.76 4.11
CA ASP A 197 -14.29 1.34 4.21
C ASP A 197 -13.22 0.41 3.59
N ALA A 198 -13.26 -0.88 3.87
CA ALA A 198 -12.34 -1.86 3.29
C ALA A 198 -12.42 -1.92 1.75
N PHE A 199 -13.59 -1.71 1.16
CA PHE A 199 -13.77 -1.61 -0.29
C PHE A 199 -13.48 -0.20 -0.84
N GLY A 200 -13.19 0.78 0.03
CA GLY A 200 -12.92 2.17 -0.36
C GLY A 200 -14.12 2.85 -1.03
N VAL A 201 -15.33 2.43 -0.67
CA VAL A 201 -16.58 3.03 -1.14
C VAL A 201 -16.99 4.12 -0.16
N LYS A 202 -17.27 5.32 -0.67
CA LYS A 202 -17.75 6.41 0.18
C LYS A 202 -19.13 6.04 0.71
N MET A 203 -19.35 6.27 2.01
CA MET A 203 -20.62 5.94 2.67
C MET A 203 -21.82 6.63 2.02
N GLU A 204 -21.63 7.87 1.59
CA GLU A 204 -22.65 8.70 0.94
C GLU A 204 -23.14 8.11 -0.40
N ASP A 205 -22.25 7.40 -1.11
CA ASP A 205 -22.50 6.82 -2.43
C ASP A 205 -23.00 5.36 -2.34
N SER A 206 -23.16 4.81 -1.13
CA SER A 206 -23.43 3.39 -0.96
C SER A 206 -24.83 3.10 -0.43
N VAL A 207 -25.39 1.99 -0.92
CA VAL A 207 -26.61 1.38 -0.36
C VAL A 207 -26.43 1.06 1.15
N ALA A 208 -25.18 0.91 1.60
CA ALA A 208 -24.86 0.67 3.00
C ALA A 208 -25.36 1.78 3.93
N ALA A 209 -25.36 3.04 3.50
CA ALA A 209 -25.91 4.16 4.28
C ALA A 209 -27.40 3.97 4.57
N SER A 210 -28.17 3.56 3.56
CA SER A 210 -29.61 3.27 3.69
C SER A 210 -29.88 2.09 4.61
N LEU A 211 -29.06 1.02 4.50
CA LEU A 211 -29.15 -0.16 5.35
C LEU A 211 -28.87 0.19 6.83
N ILE A 212 -27.83 0.96 7.10
CA ILE A 212 -27.51 1.41 8.46
C ILE A 212 -28.64 2.26 9.04
N THR A 213 -29.17 3.20 8.25
CA THR A 213 -30.29 4.04 8.68
C THR A 213 -31.53 3.20 8.98
N GLY A 214 -31.81 2.19 8.14
CA GLY A 214 -32.91 1.25 8.38
C GLY A 214 -32.73 0.44 9.67
N LEU A 215 -31.54 -0.11 9.91
CA LEU A 215 -31.22 -0.87 11.12
C LEU A 215 -31.35 -0.02 12.39
N LEU A 216 -30.83 1.20 12.38
CA LEU A 216 -30.90 2.12 13.52
C LEU A 216 -32.34 2.64 13.73
N GLY A 217 -33.10 2.85 12.64
CA GLY A 217 -34.50 3.25 12.70
C GLY A 217 -35.38 2.20 13.36
N VAL A 218 -35.22 0.92 13.01
CA VAL A 218 -35.93 -0.21 13.67
C VAL A 218 -35.60 -0.25 15.16
N THR A 219 -34.34 -0.06 15.53
CA THR A 219 -33.91 -0.04 16.94
C THR A 219 -34.60 1.07 17.72
N ALA A 220 -34.74 2.26 17.13
CA ALA A 220 -35.41 3.40 17.78
C ALA A 220 -36.92 3.15 18.01
N VAL A 221 -37.60 2.52 17.05
CA VAL A 221 -39.04 2.18 17.17
C VAL A 221 -39.28 1.16 18.29
N VAL A 222 -38.44 0.13 18.40
CA VAL A 222 -38.54 -0.90 19.45
C VAL A 222 -38.38 -0.26 20.85
N GLN A 223 -37.41 0.68 21.01
CA GLN A 223 -37.23 1.38 22.27
C GLN A 223 -38.45 2.26 22.68
N VAL A 224 -39.10 2.89 21.72
CA VAL A 224 -40.29 3.72 22.00
C VAL A 224 -41.46 2.84 22.45
N GLU A 225 -41.67 1.69 21.84
CA GLU A 225 -42.75 0.75 22.25
C GLU A 225 -42.49 0.13 23.63
N GLU A 226 -41.23 -0.17 23.97
CA GLU A 226 -40.88 -0.72 25.28
C GLU A 226 -41.04 0.27 26.42
N ASN A 227 -40.73 1.57 26.16
CA ASN A 227 -40.91 2.65 27.13
C ASN A 227 -42.38 3.11 27.26
N ALA A 228 -43.26 2.70 26.35
CA ALA A 228 -44.71 3.04 26.37
C ALA A 228 -45.58 1.97 27.06
N ARG A 229 -45.02 0.88 27.51
CA ARG A 229 -45.65 -0.18 28.29
C ARG A 229 -45.26 -0.11 29.76
#